data_fd6ccb32bc84516c3e143024806d6d6e
#
_entry.id   fd6ccb32bc84516c3e143024806d6d6e
#
_cell.length_a   1.000
_cell.length_b   1.000
_cell.length_c   1.000
_cell.angle_alpha   90.00
_cell.angle_beta   90.00
_cell.angle_gamma   90.00
#
_symmetry.space_group_name_H-M   'P 1'
#
loop_
_entity.id
_entity.type
_entity.pdbx_description
1 polymer ?
#
loop_
_entity_poly.entity_id
_entity_poly.type
_entity_poly.pdbx_seq_one_letter_code
_entity_poly.pdbx_strand_id
1 'polypeptide(L)'
;MIIIRFPDGASGQMLQNLSGKQKEIYEQLDNSLTMFEYDTTFQLLFEIKLRENIIEAALKLKDASVAFTSFKYSRFNPVYWTKGPRGYLLNPNVRPSDAINDIYENGQEYAFECSTAMVIIFYKAVLDSIRLSDFNYLFRGLLVWNWNYDPDLAIITLEGNEFIPGDVVYFMNPDFDKPIWRGENAVVLGNGLYYGHGIGIGTAEEMISALNTLRKNGSTTSAFMLQQHSRLNFKYLSQFSR
;
A
#
# COMPACT_ATOMS: atom_id res chain seq x y z
N MET A 1 -21.65 0.39 -1.29
CA MET A 1 -22.73 -0.28 -0.49
C MET A 1 -22.20 -1.59 0.07
N ILE A 2 -22.33 -1.82 1.36
CA ILE A 2 -21.89 -3.03 2.07
C ILE A 2 -23.01 -4.07 2.10
N ILE A 3 -22.70 -5.33 1.83
CA ILE A 3 -23.60 -6.48 1.96
C ILE A 3 -22.91 -7.54 2.83
N ILE A 4 -23.56 -7.95 3.94
CA ILE A 4 -23.09 -9.01 4.83
C ILE A 4 -24.07 -10.18 4.76
N ARG A 5 -23.58 -11.38 4.37
CA ARG A 5 -24.40 -12.57 4.17
C ARG A 5 -24.85 -13.19 5.49
N PHE A 6 -23.97 -13.24 6.49
CA PHE A 6 -24.21 -13.83 7.79
C PHE A 6 -23.80 -12.84 8.90
N PRO A 7 -24.64 -11.80 9.16
CA PRO A 7 -24.33 -10.84 10.20
C PRO A 7 -24.45 -11.49 11.59
N ASP A 8 -23.48 -11.25 12.46
CA ASP A 8 -23.54 -11.64 13.85
C ASP A 8 -23.77 -10.42 14.76
N GLY A 9 -24.53 -10.61 15.84
CA GLY A 9 -24.93 -9.50 16.72
C GLY A 9 -23.77 -8.90 17.53
N ALA A 10 -22.76 -9.68 17.87
CA ALA A 10 -21.61 -9.20 18.65
C ALA A 10 -20.73 -8.28 17.82
N SER A 11 -20.41 -8.69 16.60
CA SER A 11 -19.63 -7.86 15.67
C SER A 11 -20.41 -6.65 15.16
N GLY A 12 -21.74 -6.71 15.13
CA GLY A 12 -22.60 -5.56 14.80
C GLY A 12 -22.44 -4.39 15.77
N GLN A 13 -22.25 -4.66 17.06
CA GLN A 13 -21.95 -3.62 18.06
C GLN A 13 -20.57 -2.98 17.83
N MET A 14 -19.60 -3.74 17.34
CA MET A 14 -18.27 -3.21 17.03
C MET A 14 -18.32 -2.19 15.87
N LEU A 15 -19.17 -2.40 14.86
CA LEU A 15 -19.36 -1.42 13.78
C LEU A 15 -19.93 -0.09 14.29
N GLN A 16 -20.77 -0.10 15.31
CA GLN A 16 -21.31 1.12 15.90
C GLN A 16 -20.27 1.91 16.70
N ASN A 17 -19.19 1.26 17.14
CA ASN A 17 -18.12 1.86 17.93
C ASN A 17 -16.90 2.32 17.08
N LEU A 18 -16.98 2.21 15.75
CA LEU A 18 -15.93 2.70 14.86
C LEU A 18 -15.75 4.21 15.03
N SER A 19 -14.48 4.64 15.06
CA SER A 19 -14.12 6.04 15.24
C SER A 19 -12.92 6.40 14.33
N GLY A 20 -12.66 7.70 14.19
CA GLY A 20 -11.50 8.19 13.45
C GLY A 20 -11.43 7.62 12.04
N LYS A 21 -10.27 7.10 11.65
CA LYS A 21 -10.02 6.58 10.31
C LYS A 21 -10.86 5.34 9.98
N GLN A 22 -11.11 4.47 10.94
CA GLN A 22 -11.95 3.29 10.73
C GLN A 22 -13.39 3.67 10.35
N LYS A 23 -13.95 4.68 11.00
CA LYS A 23 -15.27 5.20 10.66
C LYS A 23 -15.31 5.80 9.26
N GLU A 24 -14.30 6.59 8.89
CA GLU A 24 -14.17 7.15 7.54
C GLU A 24 -14.12 6.04 6.46
N ILE A 25 -13.31 5.00 6.68
CA ILE A 25 -13.21 3.85 5.78
C ILE A 25 -14.55 3.14 5.64
N TYR A 26 -15.23 2.86 6.76
CA TYR A 26 -16.56 2.24 6.77
C TYR A 26 -17.58 3.06 5.98
N GLU A 27 -17.66 4.37 6.23
CA GLU A 27 -18.60 5.28 5.55
C GLU A 27 -18.32 5.33 4.04
N GLN A 28 -17.06 5.32 3.62
CA GLN A 28 -16.72 5.30 2.19
C GLN A 28 -17.07 3.96 1.52
N LEU A 29 -16.85 2.82 2.19
CA LEU A 29 -17.27 1.50 1.71
C LEU A 29 -18.80 1.43 1.57
N ASP A 30 -19.54 1.95 2.55
CA ASP A 30 -21.01 1.89 2.57
C ASP A 30 -21.65 2.85 1.54
N ASN A 31 -21.09 4.04 1.37
CA ASN A 31 -21.56 5.03 0.40
C ASN A 31 -21.10 4.78 -1.04
N SER A 32 -20.18 3.82 -1.28
CA SER A 32 -19.70 3.49 -2.62
C SER A 32 -20.82 2.96 -3.51
N LEU A 33 -20.74 3.28 -4.80
CA LEU A 33 -21.59 2.67 -5.86
C LEU A 33 -21.17 1.21 -6.12
N THR A 34 -19.92 0.87 -5.81
CA THR A 34 -19.43 -0.52 -5.88
C THR A 34 -20.01 -1.33 -4.73
N MET A 35 -20.43 -2.56 -5.04
CA MET A 35 -20.94 -3.51 -4.05
C MET A 35 -19.77 -4.24 -3.38
N PHE A 36 -19.65 -4.14 -2.06
CA PHE A 36 -18.68 -4.87 -1.24
C PHE A 36 -19.38 -5.98 -0.47
N GLU A 37 -19.10 -7.23 -0.84
CA GLU A 37 -19.73 -8.41 -0.25
C GLU A 37 -18.80 -9.08 0.77
N TYR A 38 -19.36 -9.33 1.96
CA TYR A 38 -18.68 -10.02 3.07
C TYR A 38 -19.51 -11.23 3.50
N ASP A 39 -18.84 -12.34 3.82
CA ASP A 39 -19.53 -13.49 4.41
C ASP A 39 -19.95 -13.20 5.85
N THR A 40 -19.13 -12.49 6.62
CA THR A 40 -19.39 -12.14 8.03
C THR A 40 -19.04 -10.69 8.33
N THR A 41 -19.58 -10.15 9.42
CA THR A 41 -19.19 -8.84 9.95
C THR A 41 -17.72 -8.79 10.33
N PHE A 42 -17.15 -9.92 10.78
CA PHE A 42 -15.73 -10.04 11.09
C PHE A 42 -14.85 -9.76 9.86
N GLN A 43 -15.21 -10.23 8.66
CA GLN A 43 -14.46 -9.93 7.44
C GLN A 43 -14.46 -8.43 7.10
N LEU A 44 -15.59 -7.76 7.28
CA LEU A 44 -15.68 -6.30 7.10
C LEU A 44 -14.79 -5.56 8.12
N LEU A 45 -14.85 -5.94 9.40
CA LEU A 45 -14.00 -5.35 10.44
C LEU A 45 -12.51 -5.57 10.16
N PHE A 46 -12.15 -6.76 9.67
CA PHE A 46 -10.78 -7.06 9.27
C PHE A 46 -10.34 -6.16 8.09
N GLU A 47 -11.16 -5.98 7.05
CA GLU A 47 -10.84 -5.07 5.94
C GLU A 47 -10.64 -3.64 6.43
N ILE A 48 -11.54 -3.13 7.27
CA ILE A 48 -11.43 -1.78 7.84
C ILE A 48 -10.09 -1.63 8.58
N LYS A 49 -9.75 -2.60 9.43
CA LYS A 49 -8.49 -2.57 10.21
C LYS A 49 -7.26 -2.67 9.31
N LEU A 50 -7.26 -3.54 8.32
CA LEU A 50 -6.13 -3.69 7.40
C LEU A 50 -5.93 -2.42 6.55
N ARG A 51 -7.02 -1.76 6.10
CA ARG A 51 -6.95 -0.46 5.40
C ARG A 51 -6.37 0.64 6.30
N GLU A 52 -6.79 0.71 7.55
CA GLU A 52 -6.20 1.61 8.54
C GLU A 52 -4.69 1.34 8.69
N ASN A 53 -4.28 0.08 8.81
CA ASN A 53 -2.87 -0.31 8.91
C ASN A 53 -2.09 0.02 7.63
N ILE A 54 -2.69 -0.01 6.42
CA ILE A 54 -2.05 0.46 5.17
C ILE A 54 -1.75 1.96 5.26
N ILE A 55 -2.71 2.76 5.72
CA ILE A 55 -2.53 4.20 5.89
C ILE A 55 -1.45 4.49 6.94
N GLU A 56 -1.50 3.81 8.08
CA GLU A 56 -0.48 3.96 9.13
C GLU A 56 0.91 3.57 8.63
N ALA A 57 1.04 2.46 7.88
CA ALA A 57 2.30 2.03 7.29
C ALA A 57 2.83 3.06 6.29
N ALA A 58 1.96 3.68 5.49
CA ALA A 58 2.34 4.75 4.56
C ALA A 58 2.89 5.98 5.30
N LEU A 59 2.22 6.42 6.36
CA LEU A 59 2.66 7.55 7.18
C LEU A 59 3.97 7.25 7.92
N LYS A 60 4.11 6.04 8.49
CA LYS A 60 5.35 5.60 9.14
C LYS A 60 6.51 5.52 8.14
N LEU A 61 6.28 5.03 6.91
CA LEU A 61 7.33 4.96 5.88
C LEU A 61 7.82 6.36 5.47
N LYS A 62 6.90 7.32 5.36
CA LYS A 62 7.25 8.73 5.11
C LYS A 62 8.23 9.27 6.15
N ASP A 63 8.05 8.90 7.42
CA ASP A 63 8.85 9.40 8.54
C ASP A 63 10.11 8.55 8.82
N ALA A 64 10.24 7.37 8.18
CA ALA A 64 11.33 6.42 8.42
C ALA A 64 12.67 6.81 7.80
N SER A 65 12.80 7.94 7.11
CA SER A 65 14.04 8.40 6.44
C SER A 65 14.54 7.50 5.31
N VAL A 66 13.65 6.71 4.70
CA VAL A 66 13.95 5.92 3.50
C VAL A 66 14.13 6.86 2.31
N ALA A 67 15.24 6.70 1.57
CA ALA A 67 15.52 7.56 0.43
C ALA A 67 14.75 7.13 -0.82
N PHE A 68 14.24 8.12 -1.57
CA PHE A 68 13.69 7.88 -2.91
C PHE A 68 14.83 7.80 -3.94
N THR A 69 14.84 6.75 -4.77
CA THR A 69 15.86 6.58 -5.82
C THR A 69 15.37 5.67 -6.94
N SER A 70 16.11 5.70 -8.08
CA SER A 70 15.84 4.76 -9.17
C SER A 70 16.36 3.35 -8.87
N PHE A 71 15.84 2.36 -9.59
CA PHE A 71 16.24 0.95 -9.48
C PHE A 71 17.77 0.74 -9.50
N LYS A 72 18.50 1.49 -10.31
CA LYS A 72 19.95 1.37 -10.43
C LYS A 72 20.66 1.63 -9.10
N TYR A 73 20.17 2.60 -8.34
CA TYR A 73 20.80 3.08 -7.11
C TYR A 73 20.08 2.61 -5.84
N SER A 74 19.11 1.71 -5.99
CA SER A 74 18.40 1.14 -4.84
C SER A 74 19.36 0.36 -3.93
N ARG A 75 19.08 0.40 -2.63
CA ARG A 75 19.79 -0.35 -1.63
C ARG A 75 18.85 -0.82 -0.54
N PHE A 76 19.21 -1.93 0.09
CA PHE A 76 18.55 -2.54 1.23
C PHE A 76 19.60 -3.00 2.22
N ASN A 77 19.31 -3.03 3.49
CA ASN A 77 20.19 -3.48 4.56
C ASN A 77 20.69 -4.92 4.28
N PRO A 78 22.02 -5.13 4.06
CA PRO A 78 22.54 -6.45 3.69
C PRO A 78 22.45 -7.49 4.81
N VAL A 79 22.15 -7.10 6.03
CA VAL A 79 21.87 -8.03 7.13
C VAL A 79 20.61 -8.85 6.83
N TYR A 80 19.62 -8.24 6.22
CA TYR A 80 18.33 -8.86 5.93
C TYR A 80 18.15 -9.26 4.47
N TRP A 81 18.84 -8.59 3.55
CA TRP A 81 18.53 -8.67 2.13
C TRP A 81 19.76 -8.90 1.25
N THR A 82 19.63 -9.79 0.27
CA THR A 82 20.63 -10.01 -0.79
C THR A 82 20.08 -9.52 -2.12
N LYS A 83 20.83 -8.64 -2.81
CA LYS A 83 20.49 -8.17 -4.16
C LYS A 83 20.76 -9.25 -5.20
N GLY A 84 19.72 -9.65 -5.90
CA GLY A 84 19.77 -10.60 -7.02
C GLY A 84 19.26 -9.98 -8.32
N PRO A 85 19.26 -10.74 -9.43
CA PRO A 85 18.81 -10.25 -10.74
C PRO A 85 17.31 -9.93 -10.79
N ARG A 86 16.51 -10.46 -9.87
CA ARG A 86 15.05 -10.25 -9.79
C ARG A 86 14.63 -9.30 -8.68
N GLY A 87 15.56 -8.72 -7.91
CA GLY A 87 15.28 -7.83 -6.79
C GLY A 87 16.06 -8.19 -5.54
N TYR A 88 15.54 -7.77 -4.39
CA TYR A 88 16.10 -8.07 -3.08
C TYR A 88 15.40 -9.28 -2.49
N LEU A 89 16.14 -10.35 -2.28
CA LEU A 89 15.68 -11.59 -1.68
C LEU A 89 16.01 -11.57 -0.18
N LEU A 90 15.06 -12.01 0.63
CA LEU A 90 15.27 -12.22 2.06
C LEU A 90 16.42 -13.20 2.29
N ASN A 91 17.35 -12.87 3.19
CA ASN A 91 18.46 -13.74 3.54
C ASN A 91 17.98 -15.02 4.22
N PRO A 92 18.66 -16.16 4.01
CA PRO A 92 18.35 -17.39 4.72
C PRO A 92 18.38 -17.21 6.25
N ASN A 93 17.45 -17.87 6.95
CA ASN A 93 17.31 -17.84 8.40
C ASN A 93 16.89 -16.48 9.03
N VAL A 94 16.53 -15.50 8.21
CA VAL A 94 15.93 -14.25 8.67
C VAL A 94 14.42 -14.38 8.65
N ARG A 95 13.75 -13.88 9.70
CA ARG A 95 12.28 -13.84 9.71
C ARG A 95 11.79 -12.68 8.84
N PRO A 96 10.81 -12.92 7.96
CA PRO A 96 10.19 -11.86 7.15
C PRO A 96 9.75 -10.64 7.96
N SER A 97 9.16 -10.90 9.14
CA SER A 97 8.70 -9.83 10.05
C SER A 97 9.83 -8.90 10.50
N ASP A 98 11.01 -9.45 10.78
CA ASP A 98 12.15 -8.66 11.24
C ASP A 98 12.68 -7.79 10.09
N ALA A 99 12.77 -8.37 8.89
CA ALA A 99 13.25 -7.67 7.70
C ALA A 99 12.30 -6.52 7.26
N ILE A 100 10.98 -6.72 7.38
CA ILE A 100 10.01 -5.66 7.10
C ILE A 100 10.07 -4.57 8.17
N ASN A 101 10.15 -4.92 9.46
CA ASN A 101 10.26 -3.93 10.53
C ASN A 101 11.54 -3.09 10.42
N ASP A 102 12.68 -3.71 10.06
CA ASP A 102 13.96 -3.01 9.88
C ASP A 102 13.88 -1.87 8.87
N ILE A 103 13.05 -1.99 7.81
CA ILE A 103 12.86 -0.90 6.84
C ILE A 103 12.29 0.35 7.52
N TYR A 104 11.42 0.18 8.51
CA TYR A 104 10.80 1.29 9.24
C TYR A 104 11.66 1.81 10.40
N GLU A 105 12.45 0.94 11.03
CA GLU A 105 13.29 1.25 12.17
C GLU A 105 14.65 1.84 11.76
N ASN A 106 15.21 1.37 10.64
CA ASN A 106 16.52 1.73 10.11
C ASN A 106 16.45 2.25 8.67
N GLY A 107 15.47 3.09 8.36
CA GLY A 107 15.14 3.54 7.01
C GLY A 107 16.30 4.18 6.23
N GLN A 108 17.30 4.78 6.90
CA GLN A 108 18.51 5.30 6.27
C GLN A 108 19.36 4.23 5.54
N GLU A 109 19.18 2.94 5.88
CA GLU A 109 19.83 1.82 5.18
C GLU A 109 19.13 1.45 3.87
N TYR A 110 17.97 2.07 3.59
CA TYR A 110 17.11 1.74 2.47
C TYR A 110 16.96 2.89 1.48
N ALA A 111 16.89 2.54 0.22
CA ALA A 111 16.57 3.48 -0.86
C ALA A 111 15.90 2.73 -2.01
N PHE A 112 14.70 3.16 -2.41
CA PHE A 112 13.92 2.53 -3.47
C PHE A 112 12.94 3.53 -4.12
N GLU A 113 12.25 3.09 -5.16
CA GLU A 113 11.26 3.89 -5.90
C GLU A 113 9.83 3.65 -5.38
N CYS A 114 8.86 4.37 -5.95
CA CYS A 114 7.49 4.41 -5.47
C CYS A 114 6.78 3.05 -5.49
N SER A 115 6.96 2.23 -6.52
CA SER A 115 6.28 0.93 -6.61
C SER A 115 6.78 -0.06 -5.56
N THR A 116 8.08 -0.09 -5.29
CA THR A 116 8.64 -0.88 -4.17
C THR A 116 8.12 -0.40 -2.83
N ALA A 117 7.98 0.93 -2.65
CA ALA A 117 7.40 1.50 -1.43
C ALA A 117 5.97 1.00 -1.18
N MET A 118 5.12 0.95 -2.22
CA MET A 118 3.74 0.47 -2.08
C MET A 118 3.68 -1.01 -1.66
N VAL A 119 4.52 -1.86 -2.25
CA VAL A 119 4.62 -3.28 -1.88
C VAL A 119 5.07 -3.44 -0.43
N ILE A 120 6.06 -2.65 0.03
CA ILE A 120 6.54 -2.65 1.43
C ILE A 120 5.43 -2.19 2.39
N ILE A 121 4.68 -1.15 2.03
CA ILE A 121 3.53 -0.68 2.82
C ILE A 121 2.49 -1.79 2.98
N PHE A 122 2.17 -2.51 1.91
CA PHE A 122 1.25 -3.64 1.99
C PHE A 122 1.77 -4.77 2.88
N TYR A 123 3.06 -5.15 2.77
CA TYR A 123 3.66 -6.13 3.67
C TYR A 123 3.59 -5.70 5.14
N LYS A 124 3.91 -4.44 5.43
CA LYS A 124 3.84 -3.90 6.80
C LYS A 124 2.42 -3.93 7.35
N ALA A 125 1.44 -3.51 6.56
CA ALA A 125 0.04 -3.53 6.95
C ALA A 125 -0.47 -4.97 7.22
N VAL A 126 -0.08 -5.93 6.39
CA VAL A 126 -0.42 -7.35 6.60
C VAL A 126 0.26 -7.88 7.87
N LEU A 127 1.55 -7.58 8.09
CA LEU A 127 2.28 -7.94 9.31
C LEU A 127 1.57 -7.42 10.56
N ASP A 128 1.04 -6.21 10.52
CA ASP A 128 0.35 -5.58 11.65
C ASP A 128 -1.10 -6.09 11.82
N SER A 129 -1.64 -6.86 10.87
CA SER A 129 -3.04 -7.32 10.85
C SER A 129 -3.23 -8.81 11.10
N ILE A 130 -2.29 -9.67 10.69
CA ILE A 130 -2.39 -11.12 10.80
C ILE A 130 -1.51 -11.68 11.92
N ARG A 131 -1.68 -12.96 12.25
CA ARG A 131 -0.83 -13.63 13.24
C ARG A 131 0.62 -13.65 12.76
N LEU A 132 1.55 -13.32 13.65
CA LEU A 132 2.99 -13.24 13.35
C LEU A 132 3.56 -14.56 12.79
N SER A 133 3.09 -15.69 13.32
CA SER A 133 3.47 -17.03 12.81
C SER A 133 3.08 -17.22 11.36
N ASP A 134 1.87 -16.79 10.99
CA ASP A 134 1.35 -16.94 9.64
C ASP A 134 2.07 -16.00 8.68
N PHE A 135 2.34 -14.75 9.08
CA PHE A 135 3.15 -13.84 8.28
C PHE A 135 4.53 -14.44 7.97
N ASN A 136 5.24 -14.93 8.98
CA ASN A 136 6.56 -15.52 8.80
C ASN A 136 6.55 -16.84 7.99
N TYR A 137 5.44 -17.57 8.01
CA TYR A 137 5.26 -18.78 7.20
C TYR A 137 4.97 -18.44 5.73
N LEU A 138 4.00 -17.56 5.47
CA LEU A 138 3.59 -17.17 4.13
C LEU A 138 4.74 -16.51 3.36
N PHE A 139 5.45 -15.60 3.99
CA PHE A 139 6.45 -14.76 3.33
C PHE A 139 7.90 -15.20 3.56
N ARG A 140 8.15 -16.48 3.89
CA ARG A 140 9.50 -17.00 4.16
C ARG A 140 10.52 -16.86 3.02
N GLY A 141 10.05 -16.69 1.78
CA GLY A 141 10.86 -16.50 0.58
C GLY A 141 10.73 -15.09 0.00
N LEU A 142 10.50 -14.10 0.85
CA LEU A 142 10.17 -12.73 0.46
C LEU A 142 11.14 -12.17 -0.58
N LEU A 143 10.59 -11.70 -1.69
CA LEU A 143 11.28 -10.98 -2.75
C LEU A 143 10.61 -9.62 -2.91
N VAL A 144 11.38 -8.54 -2.91
CA VAL A 144 10.87 -7.17 -3.06
C VAL A 144 11.62 -6.46 -4.18
N TRP A 145 10.90 -6.01 -5.19
CA TRP A 145 11.40 -5.15 -6.25
C TRP A 145 10.29 -4.69 -7.17
N ASN A 146 10.02 -3.40 -7.27
CA ASN A 146 8.93 -2.91 -8.09
C ASN A 146 7.59 -3.57 -7.66
N TRP A 147 6.81 -4.03 -8.61
CA TRP A 147 5.60 -4.83 -8.38
C TRP A 147 5.87 -6.35 -8.33
N ASN A 148 7.14 -6.78 -8.04
CA ASN A 148 7.41 -8.17 -7.69
C ASN A 148 7.16 -8.36 -6.20
N TYR A 149 6.23 -9.21 -5.87
CA TYR A 149 5.81 -9.54 -4.50
C TYR A 149 5.45 -11.02 -4.42
N ASP A 150 5.36 -11.54 -3.21
CA ASP A 150 4.90 -12.90 -2.96
C ASP A 150 3.40 -12.99 -3.26
N PRO A 151 2.92 -14.01 -4.01
CA PRO A 151 1.51 -14.19 -4.33
C PRO A 151 0.57 -14.17 -3.11
N ASP A 152 1.04 -14.61 -1.94
CA ASP A 152 0.28 -14.59 -0.69
C ASP A 152 -0.02 -13.18 -0.18
N LEU A 153 0.63 -12.14 -0.71
CA LEU A 153 0.24 -10.75 -0.47
C LEU A 153 -1.10 -10.40 -1.12
N ALA A 154 -1.49 -11.18 -2.13
CA ALA A 154 -2.80 -11.18 -2.75
C ALA A 154 -3.26 -9.78 -3.23
N ILE A 155 -2.38 -9.04 -3.90
CA ILE A 155 -2.73 -7.75 -4.50
C ILE A 155 -3.61 -7.99 -5.73
N ILE A 156 -4.70 -7.24 -5.81
CA ILE A 156 -5.60 -7.19 -6.97
C ILE A 156 -5.62 -5.77 -7.53
N THR A 157 -5.66 -5.65 -8.86
CA THR A 157 -5.78 -4.37 -9.55
C THR A 157 -7.12 -4.31 -10.27
N LEU A 158 -7.86 -3.22 -10.07
CA LEU A 158 -9.22 -3.00 -10.56
C LEU A 158 -9.27 -1.70 -11.36
N GLU A 159 -10.11 -1.66 -12.38
CA GLU A 159 -10.45 -0.44 -13.09
C GLU A 159 -11.59 0.29 -12.38
N GLY A 160 -11.60 1.61 -12.49
CA GLY A 160 -12.59 2.49 -11.89
C GLY A 160 -11.98 3.65 -11.11
N ASN A 161 -12.81 4.59 -10.71
CA ASN A 161 -12.43 5.82 -10.03
C ASN A 161 -13.00 5.93 -8.60
N GLU A 162 -13.58 4.85 -8.08
CA GLU A 162 -14.03 4.77 -6.69
C GLU A 162 -12.91 4.24 -5.80
N PHE A 163 -12.12 5.15 -5.26
CA PHE A 163 -10.98 4.83 -4.41
C PHE A 163 -11.39 4.87 -2.94
N ILE A 164 -11.09 3.80 -2.22
CA ILE A 164 -11.31 3.70 -0.77
C ILE A 164 -9.97 3.95 -0.07
N PRO A 165 -9.91 4.63 1.10
CA PRO A 165 -8.66 4.79 1.84
C PRO A 165 -7.95 3.44 2.05
N GLY A 166 -6.63 3.42 1.82
CA GLY A 166 -5.82 2.20 1.78
C GLY A 166 -5.70 1.55 0.40
N ASP A 167 -6.39 2.06 -0.64
CA ASP A 167 -6.08 1.68 -2.03
C ASP A 167 -4.80 2.37 -2.49
N VAL A 168 -4.13 1.81 -3.51
CA VAL A 168 -3.01 2.42 -4.20
C VAL A 168 -3.45 2.83 -5.60
N VAL A 169 -3.24 4.09 -5.95
CA VAL A 169 -3.51 4.67 -7.27
C VAL A 169 -2.22 5.01 -8.00
N TYR A 170 -2.30 5.30 -9.30
CA TYR A 170 -1.16 5.71 -10.09
C TYR A 170 -1.40 7.04 -10.80
N PHE A 171 -0.51 7.99 -10.57
CA PHE A 171 -0.43 9.25 -11.30
C PHE A 171 0.56 9.08 -12.44
N MET A 172 0.09 9.13 -13.69
CA MET A 172 0.91 9.00 -14.89
C MET A 172 1.47 10.36 -15.30
N ASN A 173 2.75 10.40 -15.65
CA ASN A 173 3.40 11.55 -16.27
C ASN A 173 3.90 11.13 -17.67
N PRO A 174 3.12 11.36 -18.75
CA PRO A 174 3.45 10.83 -20.08
C PRO A 174 4.70 11.47 -20.68
N ASP A 175 4.97 12.75 -20.37
CA ASP A 175 6.08 13.51 -20.93
C ASP A 175 7.24 13.71 -19.94
N PHE A 176 7.50 12.72 -19.08
CA PHE A 176 8.57 12.75 -18.08
C PHE A 176 9.96 13.08 -18.67
N ASP A 177 10.76 13.86 -17.97
CA ASP A 177 12.17 14.15 -18.34
C ASP A 177 13.05 12.92 -18.04
N LYS A 178 12.91 12.30 -16.85
CA LYS A 178 13.67 11.14 -16.43
C LYS A 178 12.77 9.94 -16.17
N PRO A 179 13.19 8.70 -16.51
CA PRO A 179 12.36 7.49 -16.37
C PRO A 179 11.79 7.25 -14.97
N ILE A 180 12.48 7.70 -13.91
CA ILE A 180 12.02 7.60 -12.53
C ILE A 180 10.73 8.44 -12.28
N TRP A 181 10.51 9.48 -13.09
CA TRP A 181 9.36 10.38 -13.01
C TRP A 181 8.27 10.09 -14.05
N ARG A 182 8.26 8.86 -14.60
CA ARG A 182 7.21 8.38 -15.50
C ARG A 182 5.84 8.37 -14.83
N GLY A 183 5.79 8.39 -13.52
CA GLY A 183 4.60 8.49 -12.70
C GLY A 183 4.90 8.18 -11.24
N GLU A 184 3.88 8.30 -10.41
CA GLU A 184 3.95 8.07 -8.98
C GLU A 184 2.83 7.13 -8.52
N ASN A 185 3.20 6.07 -7.80
CA ASN A 185 2.24 5.26 -7.08
C ASN A 185 1.98 5.88 -5.72
N ALA A 186 0.72 6.02 -5.34
CA ALA A 186 0.35 6.68 -4.10
C ALA A 186 -0.75 5.96 -3.33
N VAL A 187 -0.62 5.87 -2.01
CA VAL A 187 -1.67 5.38 -1.10
C VAL A 187 -2.74 6.44 -0.94
N VAL A 188 -4.00 6.06 -1.08
CA VAL A 188 -5.16 6.90 -0.75
C VAL A 188 -5.26 7.00 0.77
N LEU A 189 -5.02 8.19 1.34
CA LEU A 189 -5.06 8.43 2.78
C LEU A 189 -6.45 8.77 3.32
N GLY A 190 -7.39 9.07 2.41
CA GLY A 190 -8.69 9.64 2.74
C GLY A 190 -8.69 11.17 2.73
N ASN A 191 -9.86 11.79 2.82
CA ASN A 191 -10.04 13.25 2.78
C ASN A 191 -9.36 13.94 1.57
N GLY A 192 -9.32 13.25 0.43
CA GLY A 192 -8.70 13.76 -0.80
C GLY A 192 -7.17 13.81 -0.78
N LEU A 193 -6.51 13.19 0.20
CA LEU A 193 -5.07 13.15 0.33
C LEU A 193 -4.47 11.82 -0.13
N TYR A 194 -3.26 11.89 -0.68
CA TYR A 194 -2.48 10.79 -1.21
C TYR A 194 -1.05 10.85 -0.67
N TYR A 195 -0.44 9.70 -0.44
CA TYR A 195 0.98 9.59 -0.13
C TYR A 195 1.73 8.89 -1.24
N GLY A 196 2.63 9.59 -1.91
CA GLY A 196 3.61 9.05 -2.87
C GLY A 196 5.02 9.12 -2.29
N HIS A 197 5.78 8.04 -2.40
CA HIS A 197 7.13 7.97 -1.80
C HIS A 197 8.10 8.99 -2.41
N GLY A 198 7.95 9.33 -3.70
CA GLY A 198 8.80 10.29 -4.39
C GLY A 198 8.37 11.76 -4.24
N ILE A 199 7.11 12.02 -3.88
CA ILE A 199 6.53 13.37 -3.86
C ILE A 199 6.17 13.80 -2.43
N GLY A 200 5.70 12.87 -1.59
CA GLY A 200 5.18 13.16 -0.26
C GLY A 200 3.66 13.07 -0.17
N ILE A 201 3.06 13.85 0.74
CA ILE A 201 1.60 13.92 0.92
C ILE A 201 1.06 15.16 0.24
N GLY A 202 -0.05 14.98 -0.50
CA GLY A 202 -0.78 16.08 -1.15
C GLY A 202 -2.11 15.63 -1.72
N THR A 203 -2.88 16.59 -2.24
CA THR A 203 -4.10 16.34 -3.02
C THR A 203 -3.76 15.79 -4.39
N ALA A 204 -4.76 15.33 -5.15
CA ALA A 204 -4.55 14.85 -6.52
C ALA A 204 -3.95 15.97 -7.41
N GLU A 205 -4.42 17.21 -7.26
CA GLU A 205 -3.92 18.37 -7.99
C GLU A 205 -2.46 18.68 -7.63
N GLU A 206 -2.08 18.57 -6.36
CA GLU A 206 -0.70 18.77 -5.91
C GLU A 206 0.23 17.68 -6.44
N MET A 207 -0.19 16.40 -6.45
CA MET A 207 0.56 15.29 -7.07
C MET A 207 0.77 15.53 -8.56
N ILE A 208 -0.29 15.91 -9.29
CA ILE A 208 -0.22 16.24 -10.72
C ILE A 208 0.69 17.43 -10.95
N SER A 209 0.56 18.49 -10.16
CA SER A 209 1.40 19.68 -10.24
C SER A 209 2.88 19.35 -10.03
N ALA A 210 3.21 18.57 -9.01
CA ALA A 210 4.57 18.10 -8.75
C ALA A 210 5.15 17.31 -9.94
N LEU A 211 4.40 16.36 -10.49
CA LEU A 211 4.83 15.60 -11.68
C LEU A 211 4.99 16.49 -12.90
N ASN A 212 4.17 17.52 -13.06
CA ASN A 212 4.27 18.47 -14.16
C ASN A 212 5.55 19.28 -14.14
N THR A 213 6.18 19.50 -12.99
CA THR A 213 7.51 20.13 -12.88
C THR A 213 8.65 19.21 -13.35
N LEU A 214 8.40 17.91 -13.49
CA LEU A 214 9.36 16.85 -13.80
C LEU A 214 9.22 16.34 -15.24
N ARG A 215 8.58 17.14 -16.11
CA ARG A 215 8.41 16.86 -17.54
C ARG A 215 9.58 17.40 -18.36
N LYS A 216 9.69 16.88 -19.59
CA LYS A 216 10.59 17.45 -20.62
C LYS A 216 10.32 18.92 -20.82
N ASN A 217 11.36 19.67 -21.08
CA ASN A 217 11.23 21.09 -21.36
C ASN A 217 10.34 21.34 -22.60
N GLY A 218 9.38 22.27 -22.47
CA GLY A 218 8.43 22.59 -23.54
C GLY A 218 7.23 21.62 -23.65
N SER A 219 7.10 20.62 -22.76
CA SER A 219 5.92 19.76 -22.74
C SER A 219 4.65 20.51 -22.35
N THR A 220 3.56 20.23 -23.09
CA THR A 220 2.21 20.74 -22.81
C THR A 220 1.25 19.66 -22.28
N THR A 221 1.67 18.38 -22.32
CA THR A 221 0.85 17.25 -21.85
C THR A 221 0.91 17.16 -20.32
N SER A 222 -0.24 17.31 -19.64
CA SER A 222 -0.30 17.23 -18.18
C SER A 222 -0.19 15.78 -17.70
N ALA A 223 0.41 15.61 -16.53
CA ALA A 223 0.23 14.40 -15.72
C ALA A 223 -1.25 14.26 -15.31
N PHE A 224 -1.68 13.04 -15.03
CA PHE A 224 -3.06 12.72 -14.63
C PHE A 224 -3.13 11.44 -13.82
N MET A 225 -4.17 11.28 -13.00
CA MET A 225 -4.43 10.06 -12.26
C MET A 225 -5.17 9.04 -13.14
N LEU A 226 -4.72 7.78 -13.15
CA LEU A 226 -5.41 6.70 -13.84
C LEU A 226 -6.70 6.32 -13.12
N GLN A 227 -7.70 5.89 -13.89
CA GLN A 227 -8.92 5.26 -13.38
C GLN A 227 -8.67 3.78 -13.08
N GLN A 228 -7.71 3.53 -12.20
CA GLN A 228 -7.25 2.20 -11.80
C GLN A 228 -6.71 2.28 -10.38
N HIS A 229 -6.94 1.23 -9.61
CA HIS A 229 -6.39 1.13 -8.26
C HIS A 229 -6.00 -0.31 -7.91
N SER A 230 -5.03 -0.45 -7.02
CA SER A 230 -4.61 -1.73 -6.46
C SER A 230 -4.98 -1.80 -4.99
N ARG A 231 -5.45 -2.96 -4.54
CA ARG A 231 -5.79 -3.26 -3.14
C ARG A 231 -5.45 -4.70 -2.79
N LEU A 232 -5.44 -5.00 -1.51
CA LEU A 232 -5.26 -6.37 -1.02
C LEU A 232 -6.57 -7.17 -1.15
N ASN A 233 -6.47 -8.50 -1.30
CA ASN A 233 -7.61 -9.38 -1.16
C ASN A 233 -7.93 -9.58 0.32
N PHE A 234 -8.73 -8.70 0.89
CA PHE A 234 -9.08 -8.69 2.30
C PHE A 234 -9.77 -9.98 2.75
N LYS A 235 -10.60 -10.57 1.88
CA LYS A 235 -11.27 -11.85 2.17
C LYS A 235 -10.27 -12.99 2.35
N TYR A 236 -9.27 -13.08 1.48
CA TYR A 236 -8.20 -14.08 1.62
C TYR A 236 -7.40 -13.86 2.91
N LEU A 237 -6.95 -12.63 3.14
CA LEU A 237 -6.10 -12.32 4.30
C LEU A 237 -6.82 -12.41 5.64
N SER A 238 -8.16 -12.25 5.67
CA SER A 238 -8.97 -12.39 6.90
C SER A 238 -8.86 -13.77 7.54
N GLN A 239 -8.51 -14.81 6.78
CA GLN A 239 -8.34 -16.19 7.29
C GLN A 239 -7.17 -16.32 8.28
N PHE A 240 -6.21 -15.39 8.21
CA PHE A 240 -5.01 -15.36 9.04
C PHE A 240 -5.09 -14.31 10.17
N SER A 241 -6.23 -13.65 10.36
CA SER A 241 -6.43 -12.61 11.37
C SER A 241 -6.00 -13.05 12.77
N ARG A 242 -5.56 -12.09 13.56
CA ARG A 242 -5.22 -12.25 14.99
C ARG A 242 -6.48 -12.50 15.81
#